data_2539ae2e2c0afd3d8ae76377df371066
#
_entry.id   2539ae2e2c0afd3d8ae76377df371066
#
_cell.length_a   1.000
_cell.length_b   1.000
_cell.length_c   1.000
_cell.angle_alpha   90.00
_cell.angle_beta   90.00
_cell.angle_gamma   90.00
#
_symmetry.space_group_name_H-M   'P 1'
#
loop_
_entity.id
_entity.type
_entity.pdbx_description
1 polymer ?
#
loop_
_entity_poly.entity_id
_entity_poly.type
_entity_poly.pdbx_seq_one_letter_code
_entity_poly.pdbx_strand_id
1 'polypeptide(L)'
;MLEVKNMVKTFFKGTINEKTALQGIDLRLEEGDFCTVIGGNGAGKSTLLNSIAGVFPVDEGSITINEIDVTKMPEYKRAKYIGRVFQDPMVGTAGNMQIEENLILAMRRGKSLGLKWAFKDSEQAFFKERLALLGLGLEERLSARMGLLSGGQRQSITLLMATMLRPELLLLDEHTAALDPKTAENVLQLTDKLVAEHNLTTLMITHNMRDALRFGNRLIMMDAGRIIYDVKGEEKKYLGTKISEMQDNEIIKDFLAKNIISEEEYDKYYVLQDENLAEAGLEI
;
A
#
# COMPACT_ATOMS: atom_id res chain seq x y z
N MET A 1 15.22 2.95 -4.28
CA MET A 1 14.85 4.35 -4.54
C MET A 1 13.75 4.41 -5.60
N LEU A 2 12.69 5.21 -5.42
CA LEU A 2 11.66 5.50 -6.43
C LEU A 2 11.77 6.97 -6.83
N GLU A 3 11.72 7.27 -8.13
CA GLU A 3 11.61 8.63 -8.63
C GLU A 3 10.48 8.72 -9.64
N VAL A 4 9.53 9.61 -9.40
CA VAL A 4 8.41 9.96 -10.29
C VAL A 4 8.57 11.42 -10.65
N LYS A 5 8.56 11.75 -11.94
CA LYS A 5 8.72 13.12 -12.46
C LYS A 5 7.56 13.50 -13.35
N ASN A 6 6.90 14.61 -13.00
CA ASN A 6 5.83 15.25 -13.77
C ASN A 6 4.79 14.24 -14.28
N MET A 7 4.35 13.30 -13.41
CA MET A 7 3.44 12.23 -13.82
C MET A 7 2.03 12.75 -14.02
N VAL A 8 1.50 12.58 -15.23
CA VAL A 8 0.13 12.92 -15.59
C VAL A 8 -0.63 11.67 -16.00
N LYS A 9 -1.89 11.56 -15.54
CA LYS A 9 -2.81 10.51 -15.94
C LYS A 9 -4.21 11.04 -16.14
N THR A 10 -4.72 10.92 -17.36
CA THR A 10 -6.08 11.29 -17.75
C THR A 10 -6.84 10.05 -18.19
N PHE A 11 -8.02 9.83 -17.64
CA PHE A 11 -8.95 8.79 -18.06
C PHE A 11 -9.97 9.35 -19.04
N PHE A 12 -10.45 8.52 -19.96
CA PHE A 12 -11.51 8.82 -20.95
C PHE A 12 -11.23 10.08 -21.79
N LYS A 13 -9.95 10.29 -22.15
CA LYS A 13 -9.48 11.46 -22.91
C LYS A 13 -10.31 11.69 -24.18
N GLY A 14 -10.74 12.94 -24.38
CA GLY A 14 -11.56 13.35 -25.53
C GLY A 14 -13.04 12.97 -25.43
N THR A 15 -13.52 12.51 -24.27
CA THR A 15 -14.93 12.22 -24.02
C THR A 15 -15.53 13.17 -22.97
N ILE A 16 -16.86 13.17 -22.83
CA ILE A 16 -17.56 13.95 -21.79
C ILE A 16 -17.22 13.51 -20.37
N ASN A 17 -16.62 12.33 -20.21
CA ASN A 17 -16.19 11.76 -18.92
C ASN A 17 -14.68 11.92 -18.69
N GLU A 18 -14.02 12.78 -19.46
CA GLU A 18 -12.59 13.03 -19.29
C GLU A 18 -12.28 13.52 -17.88
N LYS A 19 -11.34 12.82 -17.22
CA LYS A 19 -10.89 13.15 -15.87
C LYS A 19 -9.38 12.99 -15.76
N THR A 20 -8.69 14.09 -15.50
CA THR A 20 -7.27 14.06 -15.16
C THR A 20 -7.15 13.70 -13.68
N ALA A 21 -6.71 12.48 -13.42
CA ALA A 21 -6.61 11.91 -12.08
C ALA A 21 -5.26 12.19 -11.41
N LEU A 22 -4.20 12.45 -12.18
CA LEU A 22 -2.90 12.90 -11.70
C LEU A 22 -2.45 14.10 -12.53
N GLN A 23 -2.02 15.16 -11.85
CA GLN A 23 -1.77 16.47 -12.45
C GLN A 23 -0.32 16.93 -12.24
N GLY A 24 0.64 16.18 -12.79
CA GLY A 24 2.06 16.54 -12.68
C GLY A 24 2.62 16.18 -11.30
N ILE A 25 2.54 14.90 -10.93
CA ILE A 25 3.09 14.42 -9.66
C ILE A 25 4.60 14.29 -9.76
N ASP A 26 5.29 14.94 -8.82
CA ASP A 26 6.71 14.74 -8.52
C ASP A 26 6.82 14.06 -7.15
N LEU A 27 7.47 12.89 -7.11
CA LEU A 27 7.68 12.13 -5.87
C LEU A 27 9.02 11.39 -5.94
N ARG A 28 9.85 11.57 -4.93
CA ARG A 28 11.10 10.83 -4.79
C ARG A 28 11.15 10.16 -3.42
N LEU A 29 11.27 8.83 -3.38
CA LEU A 29 11.54 8.06 -2.18
C LEU A 29 12.97 7.55 -2.22
N GLU A 30 13.71 7.81 -1.16
CA GLU A 30 15.04 7.24 -0.98
C GLU A 30 14.94 5.77 -0.55
N GLU A 31 16.05 5.06 -0.62
CA GLU A 31 16.11 3.68 -0.15
C GLU A 31 15.75 3.61 1.35
N GLY A 32 14.85 2.70 1.70
CA GLY A 32 14.35 2.53 3.06
C GLY A 32 13.30 3.56 3.50
N ASP A 33 12.90 4.52 2.65
CA ASP A 33 11.77 5.39 2.98
C ASP A 33 10.48 4.57 3.08
N PHE A 34 9.78 4.73 4.19
CA PHE A 34 8.42 4.25 4.36
C PHE A 34 7.47 5.46 4.33
N CYS A 35 6.89 5.70 3.16
CA CYS A 35 5.99 6.81 2.90
C CYS A 35 4.53 6.39 3.02
N THR A 36 3.77 7.06 3.87
CA THR A 36 2.32 6.93 3.96
C THR A 36 1.64 7.98 3.10
N VAL A 37 0.56 7.58 2.42
CA VAL A 37 -0.23 8.43 1.50
C VAL A 37 -1.65 8.50 2.01
N ILE A 38 -2.11 9.72 2.28
CA ILE A 38 -3.47 10.03 2.67
C ILE A 38 -4.13 10.98 1.67
N GLY A 39 -5.41 11.18 1.81
CA GLY A 39 -6.22 12.07 0.98
C GLY A 39 -7.63 11.51 0.76
N GLY A 40 -8.56 12.35 0.35
CA GLY A 40 -9.96 11.96 0.16
C GLY A 40 -10.21 10.97 -0.98
N ASN A 41 -11.46 10.60 -1.10
CA ASN A 41 -11.91 9.78 -2.22
C ASN A 41 -11.78 10.59 -3.52
N GLY A 42 -11.12 10.00 -4.53
CA GLY A 42 -10.87 10.68 -5.80
C GLY A 42 -9.63 11.58 -5.82
N ALA A 43 -8.86 11.68 -4.73
CA ALA A 43 -7.61 12.46 -4.67
C ALA A 43 -6.50 11.95 -5.59
N GLY A 44 -6.65 10.74 -6.17
CA GLY A 44 -5.65 10.17 -7.09
C GLY A 44 -4.73 9.12 -6.47
N LYS A 45 -4.86 8.78 -5.18
CA LYS A 45 -3.99 7.84 -4.45
C LYS A 45 -3.83 6.49 -5.14
N SER A 46 -4.95 5.79 -5.38
CA SER A 46 -4.91 4.48 -6.05
C SER A 46 -4.47 4.59 -7.52
N THR A 47 -4.74 5.75 -8.19
CA THR A 47 -4.22 6.00 -9.53
C THR A 47 -2.70 6.15 -9.50
N LEU A 48 -2.13 6.86 -8.53
CA LEU A 48 -0.69 6.98 -8.32
C LEU A 48 -0.05 5.59 -8.16
N LEU A 49 -0.57 4.79 -7.22
CA LEU A 49 -0.05 3.45 -6.94
C LEU A 49 -0.17 2.52 -8.16
N ASN A 50 -1.31 2.52 -8.84
CA ASN A 50 -1.54 1.72 -10.05
C ASN A 50 -0.66 2.15 -11.23
N SER A 51 -0.37 3.45 -11.37
CA SER A 51 0.56 3.96 -12.38
C SER A 51 1.99 3.54 -12.10
N ILE A 52 2.43 3.60 -10.84
CA ILE A 52 3.76 3.09 -10.41
C ILE A 52 3.85 1.57 -10.63
N ALA A 53 2.79 0.82 -10.31
CA ALA A 53 2.74 -0.62 -10.53
C ALA A 53 2.71 -1.00 -12.03
N GLY A 54 2.33 -0.09 -12.92
CA GLY A 54 2.23 -0.34 -14.37
C GLY A 54 0.90 -0.89 -14.85
N VAL A 55 -0.13 -0.85 -13.99
CA VAL A 55 -1.51 -1.18 -14.35
C VAL A 55 -2.09 -0.10 -15.28
N PHE A 56 -1.84 1.17 -14.95
CA PHE A 56 -2.22 2.29 -15.79
C PHE A 56 -0.98 2.89 -16.46
N PRO A 57 -0.92 2.95 -17.79
CA PRO A 57 0.11 3.69 -18.48
C PRO A 57 -0.06 5.19 -18.18
N VAL A 58 1.06 5.87 -17.89
CA VAL A 58 1.08 7.33 -17.71
C VAL A 58 1.01 8.03 -19.05
N ASP A 59 0.37 9.21 -19.09
CA ASP A 59 0.23 10.00 -20.31
C ASP A 59 1.45 10.92 -20.52
N GLU A 60 2.03 11.44 -19.41
CA GLU A 60 3.25 12.26 -19.39
C GLU A 60 4.10 11.92 -18.17
N GLY A 61 5.36 12.32 -18.21
CA GLY A 61 6.31 12.12 -17.12
C GLY A 61 7.07 10.80 -17.19
N SER A 62 7.78 10.49 -16.11
CA SER A 62 8.60 9.28 -16.01
C SER A 62 8.56 8.64 -14.62
N ILE A 63 8.79 7.34 -14.58
CA ILE A 63 8.87 6.54 -13.35
C ILE A 63 10.15 5.72 -13.40
N THR A 64 11.00 5.88 -12.38
CA THR A 64 12.28 5.18 -12.27
C THR A 64 12.37 4.44 -10.94
N ILE A 65 12.76 3.17 -10.94
CA ILE A 65 13.00 2.36 -9.74
C ILE A 65 14.45 1.91 -9.78
N ASN A 66 15.26 2.30 -8.78
CA ASN A 66 16.69 2.03 -8.71
C ASN A 66 17.40 2.30 -10.06
N GLU A 67 17.24 3.54 -10.57
CA GLU A 67 17.82 4.00 -11.85
C GLU A 67 17.28 3.30 -13.11
N ILE A 68 16.37 2.34 -12.96
CA ILE A 68 15.75 1.64 -14.09
C ILE A 68 14.47 2.39 -14.48
N ASP A 69 14.43 2.90 -15.70
CA ASP A 69 13.20 3.48 -16.25
C ASP A 69 12.16 2.39 -16.50
N VAL A 70 11.08 2.47 -15.73
CA VAL A 70 9.94 1.54 -15.83
C VAL A 70 8.72 2.19 -16.49
N THR A 71 8.82 3.43 -16.96
CA THR A 71 7.68 4.22 -17.44
C THR A 71 6.81 3.48 -18.46
N LYS A 72 7.43 2.85 -19.44
CA LYS A 72 6.73 2.08 -20.50
C LYS A 72 6.74 0.56 -20.25
N MET A 73 7.27 0.14 -19.10
CA MET A 73 7.36 -1.28 -18.76
C MET A 73 5.97 -1.80 -18.30
N PRO A 74 5.44 -2.88 -18.88
CA PRO A 74 4.16 -3.44 -18.45
C PRO A 74 4.25 -4.05 -17.06
N GLU A 75 3.10 -4.12 -16.34
CA GLU A 75 2.97 -4.58 -14.96
C GLU A 75 3.74 -5.88 -14.67
N TYR A 76 3.58 -6.91 -15.51
CA TYR A 76 4.22 -8.21 -15.28
C TYR A 76 5.76 -8.16 -15.29
N LYS A 77 6.36 -7.20 -16.00
CA LYS A 77 7.81 -6.97 -15.96
C LYS A 77 8.23 -6.18 -14.73
N ARG A 78 7.41 -5.20 -14.30
CA ARG A 78 7.66 -4.44 -13.06
C ARG A 78 7.53 -5.31 -11.82
N ALA A 79 6.75 -6.39 -11.87
CA ALA A 79 6.62 -7.36 -10.79
C ALA A 79 7.96 -7.97 -10.31
N LYS A 80 9.02 -7.87 -11.10
CA LYS A 80 10.38 -8.24 -10.67
C LYS A 80 10.93 -7.30 -9.58
N TYR A 81 10.55 -6.03 -9.63
CA TYR A 81 11.07 -4.97 -8.76
C TYR A 81 10.08 -4.59 -7.67
N ILE A 82 8.78 -4.82 -7.88
CA ILE A 82 7.69 -4.34 -7.04
C ILE A 82 7.03 -5.51 -6.30
N GLY A 83 6.94 -5.41 -4.98
CA GLY A 83 5.99 -6.17 -4.16
C GLY A 83 4.70 -5.39 -4.04
N ARG A 84 3.55 -6.06 -4.13
CA ARG A 84 2.25 -5.39 -4.00
C ARG A 84 1.32 -6.16 -3.08
N VAL A 85 0.64 -5.43 -2.19
CA VAL A 85 -0.44 -5.93 -1.35
C VAL A 85 -1.69 -5.12 -1.65
N PHE A 86 -2.80 -5.81 -1.93
CA PHE A 86 -4.07 -5.21 -2.31
C PHE A 86 -4.98 -5.02 -1.10
N GLN A 87 -5.98 -4.16 -1.23
CA GLN A 87 -7.02 -3.96 -0.23
C GLN A 87 -7.80 -5.26 0.02
N ASP A 88 -8.21 -5.94 -1.04
CA ASP A 88 -8.82 -7.28 -0.94
C ASP A 88 -7.74 -8.36 -1.02
N PRO A 89 -7.52 -9.13 0.08
CA PRO A 89 -6.55 -10.21 0.11
C PRO A 89 -6.84 -11.35 -0.87
N MET A 90 -8.05 -11.42 -1.44
CA MET A 90 -8.41 -12.39 -2.47
C MET A 90 -7.71 -12.10 -3.80
N VAL A 91 -7.49 -10.82 -4.12
CA VAL A 91 -6.88 -10.39 -5.39
C VAL A 91 -5.42 -10.82 -5.48
N GLY A 92 -4.70 -10.81 -4.37
CA GLY A 92 -3.28 -11.17 -4.32
C GLY A 92 -2.98 -12.67 -4.22
N THR A 93 -4.03 -13.54 -4.20
CA THR A 93 -3.87 -14.97 -3.88
C THR A 93 -4.72 -15.87 -4.78
N ALA A 94 -4.23 -17.10 -5.02
CA ALA A 94 -5.01 -18.14 -5.68
C ALA A 94 -5.78 -18.96 -4.61
N GLY A 95 -7.02 -18.56 -4.32
CA GLY A 95 -7.83 -19.12 -3.22
C GLY A 95 -8.04 -20.63 -3.27
N ASN A 96 -8.10 -21.23 -4.46
CA ASN A 96 -8.27 -22.67 -4.64
C ASN A 96 -6.96 -23.47 -4.49
N MET A 97 -5.82 -22.80 -4.49
CA MET A 97 -4.50 -23.39 -4.31
C MET A 97 -4.11 -23.45 -2.83
N GLN A 98 -3.16 -24.32 -2.51
CA GLN A 98 -2.60 -24.45 -1.17
C GLN A 98 -1.71 -23.25 -0.81
N ILE A 99 -1.42 -23.09 0.48
CA ILE A 99 -0.51 -22.03 0.97
C ILE A 99 0.85 -22.18 0.30
N GLU A 100 1.43 -23.40 0.31
CA GLU A 100 2.73 -23.66 -0.30
C GLU A 100 2.76 -23.36 -1.81
N GLU A 101 1.69 -23.64 -2.54
CA GLU A 101 1.59 -23.34 -3.95
C GLU A 101 1.61 -21.83 -4.21
N ASN A 102 0.89 -21.05 -3.41
CA ASN A 102 0.90 -19.60 -3.47
C ASN A 102 2.30 -19.03 -3.17
N LEU A 103 2.98 -19.56 -2.15
CA LEU A 103 4.36 -19.15 -1.79
C LEU A 103 5.35 -19.48 -2.91
N ILE A 104 5.22 -20.63 -3.56
CA ILE A 104 6.06 -21.01 -4.71
C ILE A 104 5.86 -20.04 -5.87
N LEU A 105 4.62 -19.70 -6.20
CA LEU A 105 4.34 -18.71 -7.24
C LEU A 105 4.98 -17.37 -6.93
N ALA A 106 4.85 -16.89 -5.67
CA ALA A 106 5.49 -15.65 -5.22
C ALA A 106 7.02 -15.71 -5.31
N MET A 107 7.64 -16.83 -4.90
CA MET A 107 9.09 -17.02 -4.95
C MET A 107 9.65 -17.07 -6.37
N ARG A 108 8.81 -17.40 -7.35
CA ARG A 108 9.18 -17.48 -8.77
C ARG A 108 8.83 -16.24 -9.57
N ARG A 109 8.28 -15.22 -8.91
CA ARG A 109 7.96 -13.93 -9.52
C ARG A 109 9.17 -13.34 -10.25
N GLY A 110 8.98 -12.93 -11.50
CA GLY A 110 10.03 -12.34 -12.33
C GLY A 110 11.10 -13.31 -12.85
N LYS A 111 10.95 -14.63 -12.61
CA LYS A 111 11.85 -15.66 -13.10
C LYS A 111 11.23 -16.41 -14.28
N SER A 112 12.06 -16.90 -15.21
CA SER A 112 11.61 -17.82 -16.25
C SER A 112 11.26 -19.18 -15.61
N LEU A 113 10.02 -19.61 -15.83
CA LEU A 113 9.55 -20.92 -15.37
C LEU A 113 9.89 -21.97 -16.43
N GLY A 114 10.89 -22.81 -16.15
CA GLY A 114 11.14 -24.01 -16.95
C GLY A 114 10.23 -25.16 -16.51
N LEU A 115 10.24 -26.28 -17.25
CA LEU A 115 9.58 -27.55 -16.90
C LEU A 115 10.32 -28.26 -15.74
N LYS A 116 10.45 -27.61 -14.59
CA LYS A 116 11.04 -28.19 -13.38
C LYS A 116 9.94 -28.47 -12.37
N TRP A 117 10.12 -29.56 -11.61
CA TRP A 117 9.22 -29.86 -10.48
C TRP A 117 9.09 -28.66 -9.56
N ALA A 118 7.83 -28.34 -9.22
CA ALA A 118 7.49 -27.17 -8.43
C ALA A 118 7.94 -27.29 -6.97
N PHE A 119 8.03 -28.51 -6.45
CA PHE A 119 8.23 -28.80 -5.03
C PHE A 119 9.59 -29.41 -4.77
N LYS A 120 10.33 -28.86 -3.82
CA LYS A 120 11.53 -29.43 -3.23
C LYS A 120 11.37 -29.39 -1.71
N ASP A 121 11.81 -30.43 -1.01
CA ASP A 121 11.76 -30.52 0.46
C ASP A 121 12.46 -29.32 1.13
N SER A 122 13.53 -28.81 0.52
CA SER A 122 14.23 -27.62 1.00
C SER A 122 13.40 -26.33 0.93
N GLU A 123 12.45 -26.24 0.01
CA GLU A 123 11.54 -25.10 -0.12
C GLU A 123 10.47 -25.13 0.97
N GLN A 124 9.98 -26.32 1.36
CA GLN A 124 9.02 -26.45 2.45
C GLN A 124 9.60 -26.00 3.79
N ALA A 125 10.83 -26.40 4.10
CA ALA A 125 11.52 -25.93 5.32
C ALA A 125 11.63 -24.40 5.36
N PHE A 126 12.02 -23.81 4.24
CA PHE A 126 12.07 -22.34 4.08
C PHE A 126 10.70 -21.69 4.28
N PHE A 127 9.63 -22.25 3.70
CA PHE A 127 8.28 -21.69 3.87
C PHE A 127 7.78 -21.80 5.30
N LYS A 128 8.04 -22.92 6.00
CA LYS A 128 7.70 -23.07 7.41
C LYS A 128 8.39 -22.00 8.27
N GLU A 129 9.69 -21.80 8.07
CA GLU A 129 10.43 -20.75 8.76
C GLU A 129 9.82 -19.36 8.54
N ARG A 130 9.49 -19.03 7.28
CA ARG A 130 8.88 -17.73 6.94
C ARG A 130 7.47 -17.57 7.50
N LEU A 131 6.65 -18.61 7.46
CA LEU A 131 5.30 -18.58 8.03
C LEU A 131 5.32 -18.47 9.56
N ALA A 132 6.29 -19.09 10.23
CA ALA A 132 6.45 -19.00 11.67
C ALA A 132 6.68 -17.54 12.15
N LEU A 133 7.29 -16.68 11.32
CA LEU A 133 7.47 -15.26 11.61
C LEU A 133 6.14 -14.50 11.76
N LEU A 134 5.06 -15.03 11.16
CA LEU A 134 3.72 -14.44 11.25
C LEU A 134 3.06 -14.70 12.62
N GLY A 135 3.51 -15.73 13.38
CA GLY A 135 2.93 -16.08 14.69
C GLY A 135 1.48 -16.57 14.63
N LEU A 136 1.03 -17.12 13.48
CA LEU A 136 -0.35 -17.51 13.22
C LEU A 136 -0.56 -19.03 13.16
N GLY A 137 0.48 -19.84 13.44
CA GLY A 137 0.43 -21.32 13.36
C GLY A 137 0.23 -21.85 11.94
N LEU A 138 0.54 -21.03 10.92
CA LEU A 138 0.34 -21.40 9.51
C LEU A 138 1.47 -22.27 8.95
N GLU A 139 2.61 -22.34 9.61
CA GLU A 139 3.74 -23.20 9.30
C GLU A 139 3.38 -24.69 9.34
N GLU A 140 2.38 -25.07 10.14
CA GLU A 140 1.86 -26.45 10.21
C GLU A 140 0.72 -26.73 9.23
N ARG A 141 0.33 -25.72 8.42
CA ARG A 141 -0.85 -25.75 7.56
C ARG A 141 -0.53 -25.49 6.07
N LEU A 142 0.68 -25.79 5.62
CA LEU A 142 1.15 -25.55 4.26
C LEU A 142 0.21 -26.10 3.17
N SER A 143 -0.39 -27.29 3.41
CA SER A 143 -1.33 -27.93 2.49
C SER A 143 -2.78 -27.40 2.59
N ALA A 144 -3.06 -26.47 3.52
CA ALA A 144 -4.39 -25.86 3.60
C ALA A 144 -4.64 -24.95 2.38
N ARG A 145 -5.89 -24.94 1.89
CA ARG A 145 -6.28 -24.04 0.80
C ARG A 145 -6.33 -22.61 1.30
N MET A 146 -5.77 -21.70 0.50
CA MET A 146 -5.73 -20.26 0.79
C MET A 146 -7.13 -19.67 1.04
N GLY A 147 -8.14 -20.15 0.30
CA GLY A 147 -9.53 -19.73 0.42
C GLY A 147 -10.20 -20.05 1.76
N LEU A 148 -9.65 -20.98 2.56
CA LEU A 148 -10.18 -21.38 3.88
C LEU A 148 -9.60 -20.55 5.03
N LEU A 149 -8.68 -19.64 4.76
CA LEU A 149 -8.06 -18.78 5.77
C LEU A 149 -8.96 -17.59 6.10
N SER A 150 -8.84 -17.08 7.33
CA SER A 150 -9.45 -15.79 7.68
C SER A 150 -8.84 -14.65 6.84
N GLY A 151 -9.55 -13.52 6.75
CA GLY A 151 -9.06 -12.33 6.04
C GLY A 151 -7.66 -11.91 6.51
N GLY A 152 -7.45 -11.81 7.82
CA GLY A 152 -6.17 -11.43 8.41
C GLY A 152 -5.05 -12.45 8.15
N GLN A 153 -5.33 -13.75 8.27
CA GLN A 153 -4.35 -14.80 7.94
C GLN A 153 -3.93 -14.71 6.49
N ARG A 154 -4.89 -14.53 5.58
CA ARG A 154 -4.61 -14.39 4.15
C ARG A 154 -3.83 -13.12 3.86
N GLN A 155 -4.19 -12.00 4.49
CA GLN A 155 -3.46 -10.73 4.31
C GLN A 155 -2.02 -10.83 4.80
N SER A 156 -1.78 -11.48 5.95
CA SER A 156 -0.43 -11.73 6.45
C SER A 156 0.41 -12.58 5.50
N ILE A 157 -0.19 -13.62 4.89
CA ILE A 157 0.50 -14.42 3.86
C ILE A 157 0.75 -13.59 2.60
N THR A 158 -0.21 -12.75 2.16
CA THR A 158 -0.04 -11.87 0.99
C THR A 158 1.12 -10.90 1.22
N LEU A 159 1.22 -10.33 2.41
CA LEU A 159 2.34 -9.46 2.80
C LEU A 159 3.67 -10.23 2.78
N LEU A 160 3.72 -11.45 3.34
CA LEU A 160 4.89 -12.31 3.26
C LEU A 160 5.29 -12.61 1.81
N MET A 161 4.32 -12.97 0.95
CA MET A 161 4.54 -13.22 -0.47
C MET A 161 5.09 -11.98 -1.19
N ALA A 162 4.61 -10.79 -0.86
CA ALA A 162 5.07 -9.54 -1.46
C ALA A 162 6.51 -9.20 -1.07
N THR A 163 6.92 -9.53 0.16
CA THR A 163 8.23 -9.16 0.74
C THR A 163 9.29 -10.26 0.65
N MET A 164 8.90 -11.51 0.39
CA MET A 164 9.77 -12.70 0.41
C MET A 164 11.03 -12.58 -0.49
N LEU A 165 10.91 -11.90 -1.63
CA LEU A 165 12.02 -11.67 -2.56
C LEU A 165 12.71 -10.33 -2.36
N ARG A 166 12.44 -9.63 -1.26
CA ARG A 166 12.98 -8.29 -0.98
C ARG A 166 12.85 -7.37 -2.18
N PRO A 167 11.62 -6.93 -2.51
CA PRO A 167 11.40 -6.05 -3.65
C PRO A 167 12.11 -4.71 -3.44
N GLU A 168 12.46 -4.05 -4.53
CA GLU A 168 13.01 -2.69 -4.53
C GLU A 168 11.99 -1.64 -4.07
N LEU A 169 10.70 -1.94 -4.27
CA LEU A 169 9.58 -1.11 -3.87
C LEU A 169 8.41 -1.98 -3.40
N LEU A 170 7.89 -1.69 -2.21
CA LEU A 170 6.67 -2.31 -1.68
C LEU A 170 5.50 -1.33 -1.80
N LEU A 171 4.44 -1.75 -2.46
CA LEU A 171 3.20 -0.98 -2.62
C LEU A 171 2.08 -1.62 -1.78
N LEU A 172 1.51 -0.85 -0.86
CA LEU A 172 0.45 -1.27 0.05
C LEU A 172 -0.80 -0.41 -0.20
N ASP A 173 -1.85 -1.03 -0.73
CA ASP A 173 -3.08 -0.34 -1.12
C ASP A 173 -4.18 -0.64 -0.08
N GLU A 174 -4.30 0.22 0.94
CA GLU A 174 -5.33 0.11 1.99
C GLU A 174 -5.47 -1.31 2.57
N HIS A 175 -4.35 -1.98 2.72
CA HIS A 175 -4.25 -3.43 2.93
C HIS A 175 -4.84 -3.93 4.27
N THR A 176 -5.34 -3.05 5.12
CA THR A 176 -6.00 -3.37 6.40
C THR A 176 -7.45 -2.96 6.46
N ALA A 177 -7.97 -2.22 5.46
CA ALA A 177 -9.31 -1.63 5.49
C ALA A 177 -10.45 -2.66 5.57
N ALA A 178 -10.25 -3.86 5.04
CA ALA A 178 -11.25 -4.94 5.05
C ALA A 178 -11.17 -5.86 6.30
N LEU A 179 -10.34 -5.51 7.30
CA LEU A 179 -10.08 -6.33 8.49
C LEU A 179 -10.74 -5.71 9.73
N ASP A 180 -11.07 -6.57 10.70
CA ASP A 180 -11.47 -6.08 12.02
C ASP A 180 -10.31 -5.34 12.70
N PRO A 181 -10.59 -4.40 13.64
CA PRO A 181 -9.57 -3.50 14.19
C PRO A 181 -8.38 -4.21 14.83
N LYS A 182 -8.60 -5.32 15.54
CA LYS A 182 -7.52 -6.09 16.18
C LYS A 182 -6.63 -6.78 15.16
N THR A 183 -7.22 -7.36 14.14
CA THR A 183 -6.49 -8.01 13.05
C THR A 183 -5.75 -6.99 12.20
N ALA A 184 -6.35 -5.84 11.92
CA ALA A 184 -5.71 -4.73 11.21
C ALA A 184 -4.45 -4.26 11.93
N GLU A 185 -4.52 -4.05 13.25
CA GLU A 185 -3.37 -3.66 14.06
C GLU A 185 -2.23 -4.70 13.98
N ASN A 186 -2.55 -6.01 14.09
CA ASN A 186 -1.55 -7.06 13.97
C ASN A 186 -0.87 -7.07 12.59
N VAL A 187 -1.63 -6.84 11.50
CA VAL A 187 -1.09 -6.78 10.13
C VAL A 187 -0.22 -5.54 9.95
N LEU A 188 -0.60 -4.39 10.51
CA LEU A 188 0.20 -3.17 10.47
C LEU A 188 1.53 -3.32 11.21
N GLN A 189 1.52 -3.91 12.42
CA GLN A 189 2.73 -4.21 13.17
C GLN A 189 3.65 -5.18 12.43
N LEU A 190 3.08 -6.21 11.79
CA LEU A 190 3.83 -7.13 10.95
C LEU A 190 4.43 -6.41 9.73
N THR A 191 3.67 -5.50 9.13
CA THR A 191 4.15 -4.66 8.00
C THR A 191 5.37 -3.86 8.42
N ASP A 192 5.27 -3.12 9.52
CA ASP A 192 6.36 -2.29 10.05
C ASP A 192 7.61 -3.11 10.34
N LYS A 193 7.44 -4.26 11.01
CA LYS A 193 8.52 -5.20 11.29
C LYS A 193 9.23 -5.68 10.01
N LEU A 194 8.48 -6.13 9.00
CA LEU A 194 9.06 -6.65 7.76
C LEU A 194 9.74 -5.55 6.93
N VAL A 195 9.15 -4.35 6.91
CA VAL A 195 9.74 -3.18 6.24
C VAL A 195 11.05 -2.79 6.89
N ALA A 196 11.09 -2.70 8.23
CA ALA A 196 12.29 -2.36 8.98
C ALA A 196 13.38 -3.45 8.86
N GLU A 197 13.03 -4.74 9.02
CA GLU A 197 13.97 -5.86 8.95
C GLU A 197 14.68 -5.94 7.59
N HIS A 198 13.98 -5.62 6.52
CA HIS A 198 14.50 -5.72 5.15
C HIS A 198 14.87 -4.38 4.52
N ASN A 199 14.77 -3.27 5.28
CA ASN A 199 14.99 -1.90 4.79
C ASN A 199 14.25 -1.60 3.48
N LEU A 200 12.95 -1.98 3.41
CA LEU A 200 12.18 -1.87 2.18
C LEU A 200 11.73 -0.43 1.93
N THR A 201 11.97 0.08 0.72
CA THR A 201 11.31 1.30 0.26
C THR A 201 9.83 1.02 0.08
N THR A 202 8.95 1.75 0.79
CA THR A 202 7.52 1.41 0.90
C THR A 202 6.64 2.62 0.63
N LEU A 203 5.58 2.42 -0.15
CA LEU A 203 4.50 3.39 -0.36
C LEU A 203 3.19 2.74 0.12
N MET A 204 2.59 3.27 1.19
CA MET A 204 1.39 2.76 1.82
C MET A 204 0.24 3.76 1.73
N ILE A 205 -0.83 3.40 1.04
CA ILE A 205 -2.09 4.15 1.09
C ILE A 205 -2.89 3.70 2.32
N THR A 206 -3.42 4.65 3.05
CA THR A 206 -4.36 4.40 4.16
C THR A 206 -5.38 5.53 4.27
N HIS A 207 -6.59 5.22 4.74
CA HIS A 207 -7.59 6.21 5.12
C HIS A 207 -7.47 6.62 6.58
N ASN A 208 -6.76 5.84 7.39
CA ASN A 208 -6.61 6.10 8.81
C ASN A 208 -5.45 7.07 9.05
N MET A 209 -5.78 8.29 9.49
CA MET A 209 -4.79 9.33 9.77
C MET A 209 -3.80 8.92 10.86
N ARG A 210 -4.26 8.22 11.91
CA ARG A 210 -3.40 7.76 13.00
C ARG A 210 -2.38 6.75 12.51
N ASP A 211 -2.80 5.80 11.68
CA ASP A 211 -1.90 4.84 11.06
C ASP A 211 -0.89 5.54 10.15
N ALA A 212 -1.35 6.51 9.35
CA ALA A 212 -0.48 7.27 8.46
C ALA A 212 0.62 8.03 9.21
N LEU A 213 0.33 8.55 10.40
CA LEU A 213 1.29 9.29 11.23
C LEU A 213 2.19 8.36 12.05
N ARG A 214 1.65 7.23 12.50
CA ARG A 214 2.35 6.26 13.34
C ARG A 214 3.39 5.45 12.56
N PHE A 215 3.04 5.02 11.34
CA PHE A 215 3.90 4.16 10.53
C PHE A 215 4.73 4.94 9.52
N GLY A 216 5.95 4.48 9.30
CA GLY A 216 6.88 5.07 8.35
C GLY A 216 7.49 6.40 8.78
N ASN A 217 8.41 6.91 7.97
CA ASN A 217 9.19 8.13 8.22
C ASN A 217 8.76 9.33 7.38
N ARG A 218 7.81 9.16 6.44
CA ARG A 218 7.30 10.22 5.56
C ARG A 218 5.79 10.11 5.41
N LEU A 219 5.11 11.25 5.31
CA LEU A 219 3.69 11.37 5.05
C LEU A 219 3.48 12.32 3.87
N ILE A 220 2.71 11.90 2.89
CA ILE A 220 2.21 12.78 1.84
C ILE A 220 0.69 12.82 1.87
N MET A 221 0.13 14.00 1.59
CA MET A 221 -1.30 14.19 1.40
C MET A 221 -1.56 14.54 -0.06
N MET A 222 -2.55 13.87 -0.63
CA MET A 222 -3.00 14.13 -1.99
C MET A 222 -4.40 14.71 -2.02
N ASP A 223 -4.60 15.70 -2.88
CA ASP A 223 -5.92 16.19 -3.27
C ASP A 223 -5.96 16.52 -4.77
N ALA A 224 -7.11 16.29 -5.38
CA ALA A 224 -7.39 16.60 -6.79
C ALA A 224 -6.25 16.21 -7.76
N GLY A 225 -5.58 15.07 -7.51
CA GLY A 225 -4.49 14.57 -8.36
C GLY A 225 -3.14 15.25 -8.14
N ARG A 226 -2.95 15.98 -7.04
CA ARG A 226 -1.71 16.67 -6.68
C ARG A 226 -1.24 16.26 -5.29
N ILE A 227 0.05 16.36 -5.02
CA ILE A 227 0.60 16.30 -3.67
C ILE A 227 0.49 17.73 -3.11
N ILE A 228 -0.31 17.90 -2.05
CA ILE A 228 -0.56 19.19 -1.40
C ILE A 228 0.25 19.35 -0.12
N TYR A 229 0.72 18.25 0.47
CA TYR A 229 1.54 18.24 1.67
C TYR A 229 2.53 17.08 1.65
N ASP A 230 3.74 17.33 2.15
CA ASP A 230 4.83 16.36 2.20
C ASP A 230 5.72 16.63 3.40
N VAL A 231 5.76 15.69 4.34
CA VAL A 231 6.50 15.84 5.60
C VAL A 231 7.31 14.57 5.91
N LYS A 232 8.55 14.75 6.40
CA LYS A 232 9.50 13.66 6.64
C LYS A 232 10.25 13.81 7.96
N GLY A 233 10.66 12.68 8.54
CA GLY A 233 11.56 12.63 9.69
C GLY A 233 10.97 13.25 10.96
N GLU A 234 11.70 14.15 11.60
CA GLU A 234 11.33 14.74 12.90
C GLU A 234 10.01 15.54 12.83
N GLU A 235 9.71 16.16 11.70
CA GLU A 235 8.46 16.89 11.53
C GLU A 235 7.25 15.94 11.55
N LYS A 236 7.33 14.82 10.82
CA LYS A 236 6.29 13.77 10.88
C LYS A 236 6.16 13.21 12.29
N LYS A 237 7.27 12.93 12.95
CA LYS A 237 7.30 12.40 14.32
C LYS A 237 6.66 13.35 15.32
N TYR A 238 6.96 14.66 15.20
CA TYR A 238 6.33 15.71 16.01
C TYR A 238 4.82 15.74 15.81
N LEU A 239 4.34 15.69 14.58
CA LEU A 239 2.92 15.59 14.26
C LEU A 239 2.29 14.34 14.91
N GLY A 240 2.92 13.16 14.76
CA GLY A 240 2.45 11.91 15.34
C GLY A 240 2.35 11.97 16.87
N THR A 241 3.31 12.58 17.55
CA THR A 241 3.28 12.74 19.02
C THR A 241 2.14 13.64 19.48
N LYS A 242 1.94 14.79 18.82
CA LYS A 242 0.82 15.69 19.14
C LYS A 242 -0.54 15.04 18.92
N ILE A 243 -0.68 14.25 17.89
CA ILE A 243 -1.94 13.66 17.45
C ILE A 243 -2.32 12.43 18.28
N SER A 244 -1.36 11.73 18.90
CA SER A 244 -1.67 10.60 19.81
C SER A 244 -2.51 11.03 21.02
N GLU A 245 -2.50 12.34 21.35
CA GLU A 245 -3.24 12.93 22.48
C GLU A 245 -4.57 13.61 22.06
N MET A 246 -4.85 13.70 20.75
CA MET A 246 -5.99 14.43 20.21
C MET A 246 -7.06 13.45 19.65
N GLN A 247 -8.31 13.88 19.65
CA GLN A 247 -9.38 13.25 18.88
C GLN A 247 -9.21 13.57 17.38
N ASP A 248 -9.72 12.72 16.48
CA ASP A 248 -9.52 12.88 15.03
C ASP A 248 -9.95 14.26 14.52
N ASN A 249 -11.04 14.82 15.06
CA ASN A 249 -11.53 16.16 14.74
C ASN A 249 -10.59 17.30 15.18
N GLU A 250 -9.78 17.10 16.22
CA GLU A 250 -8.83 18.10 16.72
C GLU A 250 -7.56 18.11 15.89
N ILE A 251 -7.16 16.95 15.38
CA ILE A 251 -6.02 16.79 14.46
C ILE A 251 -6.21 17.67 13.24
N ILE A 252 -7.42 17.64 12.70
CA ILE A 252 -7.78 18.36 11.50
C ILE A 252 -7.90 19.86 11.77
N LYS A 253 -8.45 20.24 12.92
CA LYS A 253 -8.45 21.64 13.34
C LYS A 253 -7.03 22.20 13.47
N ASP A 254 -6.05 21.38 13.91
CA ASP A 254 -4.65 21.81 13.99
C ASP A 254 -4.04 21.94 12.58
N PHE A 255 -4.40 21.07 11.65
CA PHE A 255 -4.00 21.19 10.23
C PHE A 255 -4.62 22.41 9.55
N LEU A 256 -5.90 22.71 9.82
CA LEU A 256 -6.57 23.94 9.36
C LEU A 256 -5.93 25.20 9.95
N ALA A 257 -5.69 25.22 11.27
CA ALA A 257 -5.08 26.36 11.96
C ALA A 257 -3.66 26.66 11.47
N LYS A 258 -2.97 25.68 10.91
CA LYS A 258 -1.63 25.82 10.32
C LYS A 258 -1.63 26.05 8.81
N ASN A 259 -2.80 26.26 8.20
CA ASN A 259 -2.99 26.36 6.74
C ASN A 259 -2.42 25.16 5.96
N ILE A 260 -2.37 23.97 6.57
CA ILE A 260 -1.92 22.73 5.94
C ILE A 260 -3.04 22.15 5.04
N ILE A 261 -4.30 22.34 5.44
CA ILE A 261 -5.51 22.09 4.66
C ILE A 261 -6.42 23.32 4.73
N SER A 262 -7.19 23.59 3.67
CA SER A 262 -8.17 24.67 3.65
C SER A 262 -9.49 24.25 4.30
N GLU A 263 -10.34 25.24 4.71
CA GLU A 263 -11.70 24.96 5.21
C GLU A 263 -12.55 24.20 4.16
N GLU A 264 -12.42 24.53 2.87
CA GLU A 264 -13.11 23.83 1.79
C GLU A 264 -12.66 22.35 1.67
N GLU A 265 -11.38 22.09 1.89
CA GLU A 265 -10.84 20.73 1.92
C GLU A 265 -11.33 19.98 3.15
N TYR A 266 -11.43 20.62 4.30
CA TYR A 266 -11.98 20.06 5.53
C TYR A 266 -13.43 19.61 5.34
N ASP A 267 -14.31 20.47 4.90
CA ASP A 267 -15.73 20.17 4.68
C ASP A 267 -15.92 19.02 3.70
N LYS A 268 -15.14 18.99 2.62
CA LYS A 268 -15.17 17.93 1.60
C LYS A 268 -14.71 16.57 2.13
N TYR A 269 -13.79 16.52 3.10
CA TYR A 269 -13.24 15.28 3.64
C TYR A 269 -14.05 14.66 4.77
N TYR A 270 -14.75 15.48 5.55
CA TYR A 270 -15.36 15.06 6.83
C TYR A 270 -16.88 15.10 6.84
N VAL A 271 -17.52 16.05 6.20
CA VAL A 271 -19.00 16.07 6.07
C VAL A 271 -19.48 14.83 5.29
N LEU A 272 -18.73 14.40 4.27
CA LEU A 272 -19.05 13.17 3.52
C LEU A 272 -18.84 11.86 4.30
N GLN A 273 -17.98 11.83 5.32
CA GLN A 273 -17.83 10.65 6.17
C GLN A 273 -18.94 10.56 7.22
N ASP A 274 -19.37 11.69 7.78
CA ASP A 274 -20.50 11.74 8.71
C ASP A 274 -21.83 11.42 8.01
N GLU A 275 -22.04 11.86 6.78
CA GLU A 275 -23.21 11.49 5.97
C GLU A 275 -23.25 9.99 5.65
N ASN A 276 -22.11 9.37 5.32
CA ASN A 276 -22.04 7.93 5.09
C ASN A 276 -22.23 7.10 6.37
N LEU A 277 -21.85 7.60 7.54
CA LEU A 277 -22.08 6.94 8.82
C LEU A 277 -23.54 7.07 9.25
N ALA A 278 -24.17 8.22 8.99
CA ALA A 278 -25.60 8.42 9.25
C ALA A 278 -26.50 7.55 8.34
N GLU A 279 -26.14 7.40 7.06
CA GLU A 279 -26.85 6.49 6.12
C GLU A 279 -26.64 5.00 6.49
N ALA A 280 -25.53 4.63 7.14
CA ALA A 280 -25.26 3.28 7.62
C ALA A 280 -25.97 2.95 8.93
N GLY A 281 -26.71 3.87 9.55
CA GLY A 281 -27.51 3.64 10.77
C GLY A 281 -26.66 3.43 12.04
N LEU A 282 -25.43 3.91 12.05
CA LEU A 282 -24.55 3.91 13.22
C LEU A 282 -24.65 5.28 13.90
N GLU A 283 -25.66 5.43 14.79
CA GLU A 283 -25.68 6.55 15.74
C GLU A 283 -24.54 6.37 16.77
N ILE A 284 -23.80 7.47 17.02
CA ILE A 284 -22.75 7.57 18.03
C ILE A 284 -23.35 7.69 19.42
#